data_cbd4bb775f163fd7f83721369dd314f1
#
_entry.id   cbd4bb775f163fd7f83721369dd314f1
#
_cell.length_a   1.000
_cell.length_b   1.000
_cell.length_c   1.000
_cell.angle_alpha   90.00
_cell.angle_beta   90.00
_cell.angle_gamma   90.00
#
_symmetry.space_group_name_H-M   'P 1'
#
loop_
_entity.id
_entity.type
_entity.pdbx_description
1 polymer ?
#
loop_
_entity_poly.entity_id
_entity_poly.type
_entity_poly.pdbx_seq_one_letter_code
_entity_poly.pdbx_strand_id
1 'polypeptide(L)'
;ALRCERFEREARIMARVSHENLVQLYAVGRDQGLFYIAMELVEGNGLDALIAAEERVPEDRVLRLTLDIVRGLDAAWNAGLMHRDIKPANVLLSPDGAAKIVDFGLSLLHSESDMEREIWVTPYYAAPETLLRGEEDFRTDMYALGATMYHLLAGAPPRVDASQSSDCLLYTSPSPRDVE
;
A
#
# COMPACT_ATOMS: atom_id res chain seq x y z
N ALA A 1 -8.87 -1.89 -23.28
CA ALA A 1 -10.24 -1.43 -22.95
C ALA A 1 -10.63 -1.84 -21.52
N LEU A 2 -10.67 -3.12 -21.16
CA LEU A 2 -11.11 -3.64 -19.84
C LEU A 2 -10.34 -3.06 -18.64
N ARG A 3 -9.05 -2.78 -18.78
CA ARG A 3 -8.21 -2.24 -17.67
C ARG A 3 -8.51 -0.77 -17.39
N CYS A 4 -8.67 0.05 -18.43
CA CYS A 4 -9.03 1.46 -18.26
C CYS A 4 -10.41 1.59 -17.59
N GLU A 5 -11.35 0.72 -17.93
CA GLU A 5 -12.68 0.70 -17.33
C GLU A 5 -12.62 0.30 -15.84
N ARG A 6 -11.77 -0.69 -15.48
CA ARG A 6 -11.55 -1.10 -14.09
C ARG A 6 -10.90 0.01 -13.28
N PHE A 7 -9.85 0.63 -13.80
CA PHE A 7 -9.19 1.76 -13.17
C PHE A 7 -10.16 2.93 -12.94
N GLU A 8 -10.90 3.35 -13.98
CA GLU A 8 -11.89 4.41 -13.83
C GLU A 8 -12.97 4.05 -12.80
N ARG A 9 -13.38 2.78 -12.74
CA ARG A 9 -14.34 2.32 -11.74
C ARG A 9 -13.79 2.43 -10.32
N GLU A 10 -12.58 1.91 -10.07
CA GLU A 10 -11.94 1.95 -8.74
C GLU A 10 -11.66 3.41 -8.31
N ALA A 11 -11.17 4.23 -9.22
CA ALA A 11 -10.95 5.64 -8.97
C ALA A 11 -12.27 6.41 -8.67
N ARG A 12 -13.38 6.06 -9.33
CA ARG A 12 -14.70 6.62 -9.01
C ARG A 12 -15.22 6.17 -7.65
N ILE A 13 -14.93 4.93 -7.23
CA ILE A 13 -15.28 4.46 -5.88
C ILE A 13 -14.43 5.24 -4.87
N MET A 14 -13.11 5.32 -5.10
CA MET A 14 -12.19 6.05 -4.22
C MET A 14 -12.58 7.53 -4.05
N ALA A 15 -13.04 8.20 -5.12
CA ALA A 15 -13.49 9.60 -5.05
C ALA A 15 -14.71 9.80 -4.12
N ARG A 16 -15.43 8.74 -3.77
CA ARG A 16 -16.58 8.78 -2.84
C ARG A 16 -16.18 8.45 -1.40
N VAL A 17 -14.98 7.91 -1.20
CA VAL A 17 -14.47 7.60 0.14
C VAL A 17 -13.82 8.85 0.68
N SER A 18 -14.32 9.37 1.79
CA SER A 18 -13.72 10.49 2.51
C SER A 18 -13.35 10.03 3.91
N HIS A 19 -12.07 10.09 4.24
CA HIS A 19 -11.56 9.71 5.55
C HIS A 19 -10.29 10.51 5.86
N GLU A 20 -10.08 10.89 7.12
CA GLU A 20 -8.95 11.71 7.54
C GLU A 20 -7.59 11.07 7.23
N ASN A 21 -7.51 9.74 7.23
CA ASN A 21 -6.29 8.97 6.96
C ASN A 21 -6.18 8.49 5.51
N LEU A 22 -7.00 8.99 4.60
CA LEU A 22 -6.92 8.77 3.15
C LEU A 22 -6.73 10.10 2.43
N VAL A 23 -5.89 10.12 1.40
CA VAL A 23 -5.84 11.27 0.50
C VAL A 23 -7.15 11.34 -0.28
N GLN A 24 -7.81 12.51 -0.22
CA GLN A 24 -9.07 12.72 -0.92
C GLN A 24 -8.85 12.81 -2.43
N LEU A 25 -9.50 11.94 -3.20
CA LEU A 25 -9.59 12.08 -4.64
C LEU A 25 -10.68 13.11 -4.99
N TYR A 26 -10.35 14.08 -5.85
CA TYR A 26 -11.28 15.10 -6.32
C TYR A 26 -11.86 14.78 -7.68
N ALA A 27 -11.03 14.31 -8.61
CA ALA A 27 -11.46 13.98 -9.96
C ALA A 27 -10.54 12.96 -10.62
N VAL A 28 -11.12 12.21 -11.53
CA VAL A 28 -10.41 11.34 -12.47
C VAL A 28 -10.89 11.69 -13.87
N GLY A 29 -9.99 11.84 -14.78
CA GLY A 29 -10.34 12.20 -16.15
C GLY A 29 -9.32 11.76 -17.17
N ARG A 30 -9.63 12.08 -18.43
CA ARG A 30 -8.74 11.88 -19.57
C ARG A 30 -8.69 13.16 -20.40
N ASP A 31 -7.48 13.63 -20.66
CA ASP A 31 -7.23 14.76 -21.53
C ASP A 31 -6.11 14.43 -22.50
N GLN A 32 -6.31 14.75 -23.78
CA GLN A 32 -5.36 14.49 -24.88
C GLN A 32 -4.80 13.04 -24.91
N GLY A 33 -5.60 12.07 -24.50
CA GLY A 33 -5.20 10.65 -24.44
C GLY A 33 -4.50 10.23 -23.14
N LEU A 34 -4.14 11.16 -22.26
CA LEU A 34 -3.53 10.91 -20.96
C LEU A 34 -4.59 10.84 -19.86
N PHE A 35 -4.45 9.86 -18.98
CA PHE A 35 -5.25 9.81 -17.76
C PHE A 35 -4.64 10.73 -16.70
N TYR A 36 -5.50 11.42 -15.96
CA TYR A 36 -5.09 12.22 -14.82
C TYR A 36 -5.99 11.93 -13.61
N ILE A 37 -5.40 12.11 -12.44
CA ILE A 37 -6.08 12.07 -11.15
C ILE A 37 -5.79 13.40 -10.46
N ALA A 38 -6.84 14.10 -10.03
CA ALA A 38 -6.72 15.25 -9.15
C ALA A 38 -7.03 14.81 -7.72
N MET A 39 -6.12 15.09 -6.81
CA MET A 39 -6.23 14.67 -5.41
C MET A 39 -5.78 15.77 -4.45
N GLU A 40 -6.07 15.57 -3.18
CA GLU A 40 -5.60 16.41 -2.07
C GLU A 40 -4.06 16.54 -2.11
N LEU A 41 -3.59 17.77 -1.94
CA LEU A 41 -2.16 18.00 -1.72
C LEU A 41 -1.87 17.89 -0.22
N VAL A 42 -1.11 16.89 0.16
CA VAL A 42 -0.63 16.74 1.55
C VAL A 42 0.71 17.46 1.67
N GLU A 43 0.74 18.53 2.46
CA GLU A 43 1.98 19.27 2.76
C GLU A 43 2.79 18.51 3.81
N GLY A 44 3.51 17.46 3.38
CA GLY A 44 4.25 16.60 4.28
C GLY A 44 5.19 15.66 3.54
N ASN A 45 5.87 14.82 4.30
CA ASN A 45 6.83 13.83 3.79
C ASN A 45 6.31 12.42 3.92
N GLY A 46 6.79 11.50 3.08
CA GLY A 46 6.51 10.08 3.23
C GLY A 46 7.17 9.48 4.48
N LEU A 47 6.66 8.34 4.94
CA LEU A 47 7.30 7.59 6.04
C LEU A 47 8.69 7.08 5.66
N ASP A 48 9.01 6.93 4.39
CA ASP A 48 10.36 6.62 3.90
C ASP A 48 11.35 7.75 4.24
N ALA A 49 10.94 9.01 4.09
CA ALA A 49 11.74 10.15 4.50
C ALA A 49 11.89 10.22 6.03
N LEU A 50 10.87 9.84 6.79
CA LEU A 50 10.95 9.74 8.25
C LEU A 50 11.98 8.69 8.68
N ILE A 51 11.95 7.49 8.07
CA ILE A 51 12.93 6.42 8.35
C ILE A 51 14.35 6.89 8.01
N ALA A 52 14.52 7.57 6.88
CA ALA A 52 15.83 8.09 6.49
C ALA A 52 16.38 9.15 7.46
N ALA A 53 15.50 9.90 8.13
CA ALA A 53 15.89 10.94 9.07
C ALA A 53 16.15 10.42 10.50
N GLU A 54 15.37 9.45 10.97
CA GLU A 54 15.36 8.98 12.36
C GLU A 54 16.03 7.61 12.55
N GLU A 55 16.43 6.92 11.47
CA GLU A 55 16.92 5.53 11.43
C GLU A 55 15.94 4.53 12.06
N ARG A 56 15.42 4.82 13.24
CA ARG A 56 14.38 4.04 13.94
C ARG A 56 13.35 4.98 14.54
N VAL A 57 12.10 4.72 14.26
CA VAL A 57 10.99 5.51 14.79
C VAL A 57 10.57 4.96 16.16
N PRO A 58 10.35 5.80 17.19
CA PRO A 58 9.90 5.36 18.50
C PRO A 58 8.60 4.55 18.45
N GLU A 59 8.51 3.50 19.26
CA GLU A 59 7.41 2.53 19.26
C GLU A 59 6.03 3.19 19.41
N ASP A 60 5.91 4.14 20.34
CA ASP A 60 4.66 4.86 20.58
C ASP A 60 4.21 5.67 19.36
N ARG A 61 5.16 6.22 18.60
CA ARG A 61 4.87 6.91 17.34
C ARG A 61 4.48 5.93 16.23
N VAL A 62 5.18 4.79 16.12
CA VAL A 62 4.82 3.73 15.15
C VAL A 62 3.42 3.23 15.41
N LEU A 63 3.04 3.00 16.68
CA LEU A 63 1.68 2.56 17.04
C LEU A 63 0.61 3.57 16.62
N ARG A 64 0.84 4.88 16.86
CA ARG A 64 -0.10 5.93 16.42
C ARG A 64 -0.26 5.94 14.91
N LEU A 65 0.86 5.96 14.16
CA LEU A 65 0.84 5.94 12.70
C LEU A 65 0.15 4.69 12.15
N THR A 66 0.40 3.55 12.78
CA THR A 66 -0.25 2.29 12.41
C THR A 66 -1.76 2.36 12.60
N LEU A 67 -2.24 2.92 13.72
CA LEU A 67 -3.68 3.09 13.96
C LEU A 67 -4.33 3.98 12.91
N ASP A 68 -3.66 5.04 12.50
CA ASP A 68 -4.14 5.92 11.44
C ASP A 68 -4.24 5.16 10.11
N ILE A 69 -3.21 4.41 9.74
CA ILE A 69 -3.20 3.59 8.52
C ILE A 69 -4.32 2.54 8.56
N VAL A 70 -4.49 1.84 9.68
CA VAL A 70 -5.56 0.84 9.85
C VAL A 70 -6.94 1.47 9.65
N ARG A 71 -7.20 2.66 10.23
CA ARG A 71 -8.48 3.37 10.04
C ARG A 71 -8.73 3.73 8.58
N GLY A 72 -7.70 4.20 7.89
CA GLY A 72 -7.77 4.47 6.45
C GLY A 72 -8.06 3.22 5.63
N LEU A 73 -7.34 2.11 5.90
CA LEU A 73 -7.55 0.83 5.21
C LEU A 73 -8.95 0.27 5.48
N ASP A 74 -9.46 0.35 6.72
CA ASP A 74 -10.81 -0.10 7.07
C ASP A 74 -11.88 0.70 6.30
N ALA A 75 -11.72 2.02 6.20
CA ALA A 75 -12.62 2.87 5.43
C ALA A 75 -12.62 2.51 3.94
N ALA A 76 -11.45 2.23 3.36
CA ALA A 76 -11.32 1.81 1.97
C ALA A 76 -11.92 0.41 1.75
N TRP A 77 -11.61 -0.54 2.63
CA TRP A 77 -12.14 -1.89 2.57
C TRP A 77 -13.67 -1.94 2.64
N ASN A 78 -14.27 -1.18 3.55
CA ASN A 78 -15.74 -1.06 3.66
C ASN A 78 -16.39 -0.48 2.38
N ALA A 79 -15.62 0.23 1.56
CA ALA A 79 -16.04 0.69 0.23
C ALA A 79 -15.74 -0.32 -0.90
N GLY A 80 -15.18 -1.48 -0.57
CA GLY A 80 -14.82 -2.53 -1.53
C GLY A 80 -13.49 -2.26 -2.25
N LEU A 81 -12.60 -1.47 -1.66
CA LEU A 81 -11.29 -1.12 -2.20
C LEU A 81 -10.17 -1.78 -1.41
N MET A 82 -9.16 -2.26 -2.10
CA MET A 82 -7.88 -2.72 -1.54
C MET A 82 -6.76 -1.81 -2.04
N HIS A 83 -5.74 -1.60 -1.20
CA HIS A 83 -4.60 -0.78 -1.58
C HIS A 83 -3.58 -1.56 -2.42
N ARG A 84 -3.19 -2.75 -2.01
CA ARG A 84 -2.25 -3.69 -2.66
C ARG A 84 -0.79 -3.24 -2.75
N ASP A 85 -0.44 -2.03 -2.30
CA ASP A 85 0.93 -1.52 -2.32
C ASP A 85 1.21 -0.64 -1.09
N ILE A 86 0.84 -1.12 0.10
CA ILE A 86 1.18 -0.43 1.36
C ILE A 86 2.68 -0.54 1.60
N LYS A 87 3.33 0.62 1.70
CA LYS A 87 4.77 0.77 1.99
C LYS A 87 5.05 2.18 2.52
N PRO A 88 6.22 2.43 3.11
CA PRO A 88 6.53 3.75 3.69
C PRO A 88 6.36 4.92 2.70
N ALA A 89 6.71 4.75 1.42
CA ALA A 89 6.58 5.80 0.42
C ALA A 89 5.12 6.16 0.08
N ASN A 90 4.17 5.23 0.33
CA ASN A 90 2.75 5.43 0.04
C ASN A 90 1.93 5.88 1.27
N VAL A 91 2.62 6.33 2.32
CA VAL A 91 2.00 6.93 3.50
C VAL A 91 2.66 8.26 3.79
N LEU A 92 1.90 9.34 3.67
CA LEU A 92 2.37 10.69 3.94
C LEU A 92 2.05 11.10 5.38
N LEU A 93 2.91 11.91 5.97
CA LEU A 93 2.66 12.58 7.24
C LEU A 93 2.14 13.98 6.95
N SER A 94 0.95 14.29 7.42
CA SER A 94 0.43 15.67 7.44
C SER A 94 1.19 16.54 8.45
N PRO A 95 1.10 17.87 8.36
CA PRO A 95 1.81 18.78 9.27
C PRO A 95 1.46 18.61 10.76
N ASP A 96 0.27 18.11 11.06
CA ASP A 96 -0.19 17.76 12.41
C ASP A 96 0.29 16.38 12.89
N GLY A 97 1.02 15.64 12.04
CA GLY A 97 1.62 14.34 12.33
C GLY A 97 0.71 13.13 12.12
N ALA A 98 -0.48 13.31 11.54
CA ALA A 98 -1.36 12.22 11.16
C ALA A 98 -0.88 11.52 9.89
N ALA A 99 -1.09 10.20 9.80
CA ALA A 99 -0.77 9.45 8.60
C ALA A 99 -1.93 9.48 7.59
N LYS A 100 -1.60 9.74 6.32
CA LYS A 100 -2.54 9.67 5.18
C LYS A 100 -2.02 8.71 4.13
N ILE A 101 -2.84 7.75 3.74
CA ILE A 101 -2.53 6.79 2.68
C ILE A 101 -2.76 7.45 1.33
N VAL A 102 -1.81 7.29 0.41
CA VAL A 102 -1.86 7.78 -0.97
C VAL A 102 -1.81 6.62 -1.96
N ASP A 103 -2.06 6.90 -3.24
CA ASP A 103 -1.84 5.98 -4.37
C ASP A 103 -2.68 4.70 -4.37
N PHE A 104 -3.93 4.77 -3.89
CA PHE A 104 -4.89 3.67 -4.02
C PHE A 104 -5.12 3.27 -5.48
N GLY A 105 -5.04 1.97 -5.76
CA GLY A 105 -5.44 1.40 -7.05
C GLY A 105 -4.52 1.69 -8.23
N LEU A 106 -3.43 2.46 -8.07
CA LEU A 106 -2.48 2.73 -9.15
C LEU A 106 -1.70 1.49 -9.58
N SER A 107 -1.58 0.49 -8.72
CA SER A 107 -1.01 -0.83 -9.02
C SER A 107 -1.69 -1.53 -10.21
N LEU A 108 -2.95 -1.20 -10.50
CA LEU A 108 -3.67 -1.72 -11.67
C LEU A 108 -3.21 -1.13 -13.01
N LEU A 109 -2.62 0.07 -13.02
CA LEU A 109 -2.10 0.70 -14.23
C LEU A 109 -0.76 0.13 -14.65
N HIS A 110 0.05 -0.35 -13.71
CA HIS A 110 1.41 -0.80 -13.96
C HIS A 110 1.53 -2.22 -14.54
N SER A 111 0.44 -2.97 -14.65
CA SER A 111 0.47 -4.32 -15.20
C SER A 111 0.15 -4.33 -16.72
N GLU A 112 1.04 -3.83 -17.57
CA GLU A 112 0.79 -3.71 -19.01
C GLU A 112 0.80 -5.03 -19.80
N SER A 113 1.25 -6.15 -19.24
CA SER A 113 1.13 -7.45 -19.90
C SER A 113 0.98 -8.57 -18.90
N ASP A 114 0.11 -9.55 -19.19
CA ASP A 114 -0.02 -10.79 -18.39
C ASP A 114 1.26 -11.65 -18.45
N MET A 115 2.21 -11.33 -19.31
CA MET A 115 3.52 -12.01 -19.45
C MET A 115 4.67 -11.24 -18.81
N GLU A 116 4.52 -9.93 -18.57
CA GLU A 116 5.51 -9.07 -17.90
C GLU A 116 4.89 -8.43 -16.64
N ARG A 117 4.37 -9.24 -15.73
CA ARG A 117 4.39 -8.88 -14.34
C ARG A 117 5.84 -8.98 -13.85
N GLU A 118 6.72 -8.15 -14.39
CA GLU A 118 7.86 -7.71 -13.60
C GLU A 118 7.27 -7.16 -12.32
N ILE A 119 7.63 -7.80 -11.22
CA ILE A 119 7.15 -7.51 -9.88
C ILE A 119 7.65 -6.11 -9.52
N TRP A 120 6.93 -5.06 -9.94
CA TRP A 120 7.10 -3.68 -9.46
C TRP A 120 6.61 -3.53 -8.02
N VAL A 121 6.28 -4.65 -7.39
CA VAL A 121 6.07 -4.73 -5.95
C VAL A 121 7.46 -4.66 -5.33
N THR A 122 7.68 -3.71 -4.44
CA THR A 122 8.88 -3.72 -3.62
C THR A 122 8.83 -5.01 -2.79
N PRO A 123 9.65 -6.04 -3.08
CA PRO A 123 9.42 -7.41 -2.59
C PRO A 123 9.37 -7.52 -1.06
N TYR A 124 9.94 -6.52 -0.38
CA TYR A 124 10.00 -6.46 1.09
C TYR A 124 8.64 -6.30 1.79
N TYR A 125 7.62 -5.78 1.10
CA TYR A 125 6.29 -5.51 1.68
C TYR A 125 5.20 -6.38 1.06
N ALA A 126 5.53 -7.14 0.02
CA ALA A 126 4.56 -7.96 -0.69
C ALA A 126 4.16 -9.17 0.13
N ALA A 127 2.86 -9.41 0.26
CA ALA A 127 2.33 -10.60 0.87
C ALA A 127 2.66 -11.86 0.03
N PRO A 128 2.81 -13.03 0.66
CA PRO A 128 3.10 -14.28 -0.06
C PRO A 128 2.12 -14.57 -1.20
N GLU A 129 0.82 -14.34 -0.98
CA GLU A 129 -0.21 -14.53 -2.01
C GLU A 129 -0.02 -13.60 -3.20
N THR A 130 0.48 -12.38 -3.00
CA THR A 130 0.82 -11.45 -4.09
C THR A 130 1.96 -11.99 -4.94
N LEU A 131 3.03 -12.48 -4.29
CA LEU A 131 4.19 -13.07 -4.97
C LEU A 131 3.83 -14.35 -5.72
N LEU A 132 2.92 -15.16 -5.18
CA LEU A 132 2.45 -16.40 -5.77
C LEU A 132 1.29 -16.22 -6.77
N ARG A 133 0.84 -15.00 -7.02
CA ARG A 133 -0.30 -14.68 -7.87
C ARG A 133 -1.60 -15.38 -7.41
N GLY A 134 -1.74 -15.53 -6.10
CA GLY A 134 -2.94 -16.06 -5.46
C GLY A 134 -4.08 -15.03 -5.38
N GLU A 135 -5.14 -15.42 -4.68
CA GLU A 135 -6.25 -14.52 -4.40
C GLU A 135 -5.85 -13.53 -3.30
N GLU A 136 -6.01 -12.24 -3.59
CA GLU A 136 -5.74 -11.15 -2.66
C GLU A 136 -7.02 -10.71 -1.97
N ASP A 137 -6.95 -10.50 -0.66
CA ASP A 137 -7.99 -9.89 0.15
C ASP A 137 -7.38 -8.87 1.14
N PHE A 138 -8.17 -8.34 2.08
CA PHE A 138 -7.71 -7.31 3.03
C PHE A 138 -6.47 -7.75 3.83
N ARG A 139 -6.21 -9.05 4.00
CA ARG A 139 -5.04 -9.58 4.70
C ARG A 139 -3.74 -9.28 3.96
N THR A 140 -3.81 -9.14 2.64
CA THR A 140 -2.68 -8.69 1.80
C THR A 140 -2.21 -7.30 2.24
N ASP A 141 -3.14 -6.35 2.44
CA ASP A 141 -2.82 -5.01 2.93
C ASP A 141 -2.32 -5.05 4.38
N MET A 142 -2.87 -5.93 5.22
CA MET A 142 -2.43 -6.10 6.62
C MET A 142 -1.01 -6.67 6.73
N TYR A 143 -0.64 -7.60 5.83
CA TYR A 143 0.73 -8.11 5.75
C TYR A 143 1.71 -6.98 5.39
N ALA A 144 1.39 -6.21 4.36
CA ALA A 144 2.19 -5.08 3.91
C ALA A 144 2.32 -3.99 4.99
N LEU A 145 1.25 -3.74 5.76
CA LEU A 145 1.29 -2.87 6.93
C LEU A 145 2.24 -3.42 8.01
N GLY A 146 2.18 -4.73 8.32
CA GLY A 146 3.12 -5.36 9.27
C GLY A 146 4.58 -5.21 8.85
N ALA A 147 4.88 -5.38 7.56
CA ALA A 147 6.22 -5.16 7.01
C ALA A 147 6.64 -3.67 7.09
N THR A 148 5.70 -2.75 6.87
CA THR A 148 5.93 -1.30 7.03
C THR A 148 6.22 -0.93 8.48
N MET A 149 5.45 -1.46 9.45
CA MET A 149 5.70 -1.29 10.88
C MET A 149 7.08 -1.81 11.29
N TYR A 150 7.43 -3.02 10.82
CA TYR A 150 8.75 -3.58 11.07
C TYR A 150 9.86 -2.64 10.58
N HIS A 151 9.72 -2.10 9.38
CA HIS A 151 10.70 -1.17 8.81
C HIS A 151 10.85 0.10 9.66
N LEU A 152 9.75 0.69 10.12
CA LEU A 152 9.77 1.86 11.00
C LEU A 152 10.50 1.57 12.33
N LEU A 153 10.26 0.40 12.93
CA LEU A 153 10.86 0.01 14.22
C LEU A 153 12.32 -0.42 14.09
N ALA A 154 12.65 -1.18 13.04
CA ALA A 154 13.97 -1.77 12.85
C ALA A 154 14.95 -0.85 12.11
N GLY A 155 14.46 0.17 11.39
CA GLY A 155 15.25 1.04 10.53
C GLY A 155 15.66 0.40 9.20
N ALA A 156 15.20 -0.82 8.94
CA ALA A 156 15.44 -1.55 7.71
C ALA A 156 14.22 -2.42 7.38
N PRO A 157 13.91 -2.64 6.09
CA PRO A 157 12.79 -3.50 5.70
C PRO A 157 13.05 -4.94 6.14
N PRO A 158 11.99 -5.77 6.26
CA PRO A 158 12.14 -7.19 6.49
C PRO A 158 13.07 -7.79 5.43
N ARG A 159 14.06 -8.60 5.85
CA ARG A 159 14.97 -9.24 4.91
C ARG A 159 14.21 -10.31 4.13
N VAL A 160 14.08 -10.08 2.84
CA VAL A 160 13.77 -11.17 1.90
C VAL A 160 15.13 -11.70 1.47
N ASP A 161 15.48 -12.90 1.93
CA ASP A 161 16.73 -13.54 1.52
C ASP A 161 16.60 -13.92 0.05
N ALA A 162 17.18 -13.12 -0.84
CA ALA A 162 17.10 -13.32 -2.28
C ALA A 162 17.76 -14.64 -2.74
N SER A 163 18.49 -15.32 -1.84
CA SER A 163 19.06 -16.65 -2.09
C SER A 163 18.07 -17.79 -1.83
N GLN A 164 16.94 -17.48 -1.19
CA GLN A 164 15.92 -18.47 -0.92
C GLN A 164 14.89 -18.43 -2.05
N SER A 165 14.74 -19.57 -2.72
CA SER A 165 13.69 -19.77 -3.72
C SER A 165 12.32 -19.37 -3.18
N SER A 166 11.39 -19.03 -4.06
CA SER A 166 9.98 -18.70 -3.72
C SER A 166 9.36 -19.64 -2.68
N ASP A 167 9.83 -20.88 -2.60
CA ASP A 167 9.39 -21.89 -1.63
C ASP A 167 9.81 -21.56 -0.19
N CYS A 168 10.90 -20.84 0.04
CA CYS A 168 11.39 -20.52 1.39
C CYS A 168 10.68 -19.32 2.02
N LEU A 169 10.18 -18.40 1.22
CA LEU A 169 9.35 -17.28 1.70
C LEU A 169 8.02 -17.77 2.29
N LEU A 170 7.51 -18.90 1.78
CA LEU A 170 6.30 -19.55 2.28
C LEU A 170 6.50 -20.21 3.67
N TYR A 171 7.73 -20.69 3.94
CA TYR A 171 8.02 -21.38 5.21
C TYR A 171 8.36 -20.43 6.37
N THR A 172 8.83 -19.23 6.10
CA THR A 172 9.27 -18.29 7.14
C THR A 172 8.19 -17.29 7.57
N SER A 173 7.10 -17.21 6.82
CA SER A 173 5.93 -16.38 7.17
C SER A 173 4.69 -17.26 7.08
N PRO A 174 4.26 -17.91 8.17
CA PRO A 174 3.01 -18.65 8.16
C PRO A 174 1.88 -17.70 7.75
N SER A 175 1.19 -18.05 6.67
CA SER A 175 -0.01 -17.34 6.25
C SER A 175 -1.04 -17.37 7.38
N PRO A 176 -1.82 -16.31 7.58
CA PRO A 176 -2.97 -16.36 8.48
C PRO A 176 -3.96 -17.51 8.19
N ARG A 177 -3.82 -18.17 7.03
CA ARG A 177 -4.60 -19.35 6.64
C ARG A 177 -4.09 -20.66 7.26
N ASP A 178 -2.88 -20.67 7.80
CA ASP A 178 -2.25 -21.88 8.35
C ASP A 178 -2.49 -22.02 9.87
N VAL A 179 -3.29 -21.13 10.45
CA VAL A 179 -3.70 -21.16 11.86
C VAL A 179 -5.15 -21.65 11.93
N GLU A 180 -5.35 -22.95 11.77
CA GLU A 180 -6.53 -23.64 12.30
C GLU A 180 -6.25 -24.21 13.70
#